data_687336f8012ac7df7e4131620ea3e7d5
#
_entry.id   687336f8012ac7df7e4131620ea3e7d5
#
_cell.length_a   1.000
_cell.length_b   1.000
_cell.length_c   1.000
_cell.angle_alpha   90.00
_cell.angle_beta   90.00
_cell.angle_gamma   90.00
#
_symmetry.space_group_name_H-M   'P 1'
#
loop_
_entity.id
_entity.type
_entity.pdbx_description
1 polymer ?
#
loop_
_entity_poly.entity_id
_entity_poly.type
_entity_poly.pdbx_seq_one_letter_code
_entity_poly.pdbx_strand_id
1 'polypeptide(L)'
;MKRPGGILVIYKYLDQVTDAMVAIRGRHDFKDHEVFSPTSYHEIEEALDAGPSAVRWFTLSGALTGTMTGFGLGLWVDYDWPQVVGGKLPGLYSVPSYVILGFELTILFGGLMTILGMLVMGRLPNLKQRIFDTRFTDDRFGIFVPNVALDGEQAR
;
A
#
# COMPACT_ATOMS: atom_id res chain seq x y z
N MET A 1 -5.68 -12.31 -26.33
CA MET A 1 -4.72 -12.29 -25.20
C MET A 1 -4.77 -13.66 -24.53
N LYS A 2 -3.65 -14.39 -24.47
CA LYS A 2 -3.59 -15.69 -23.77
C LYS A 2 -3.72 -15.43 -22.27
N ARG A 3 -4.73 -16.05 -21.64
CA ARG A 3 -4.83 -16.10 -20.17
C ARG A 3 -3.60 -16.86 -19.65
N PRO A 4 -2.92 -16.38 -18.61
CA PRO A 4 -1.85 -17.17 -18.01
C PRO A 4 -2.45 -18.51 -17.57
N GLY A 5 -1.85 -19.62 -18.01
CA GLY A 5 -2.21 -20.95 -17.54
C GLY A 5 -1.93 -21.03 -16.04
N GLY A 6 -2.85 -21.54 -15.28
CA GLY A 6 -2.73 -21.70 -13.83
C GLY A 6 -3.96 -22.34 -13.22
N ILE A 7 -3.86 -22.71 -11.97
CA ILE A 7 -4.92 -23.32 -11.19
C ILE A 7 -5.55 -22.26 -10.31
N LEU A 8 -6.87 -22.11 -10.37
CA LEU A 8 -7.65 -21.30 -9.47
C LEU A 8 -8.49 -22.21 -8.58
N VAL A 9 -8.22 -22.22 -7.29
CA VAL A 9 -9.00 -22.97 -6.31
C VAL A 9 -9.87 -21.98 -5.54
N ILE A 10 -11.16 -22.32 -5.44
CA ILE A 10 -12.16 -21.47 -4.78
C ILE A 10 -12.60 -22.15 -3.48
N TYR A 11 -12.53 -21.40 -2.39
CA TYR A 11 -12.92 -21.84 -1.05
C TYR A 11 -14.14 -21.06 -0.57
N LYS A 12 -14.92 -21.67 0.31
CA LYS A 12 -16.09 -21.03 0.91
C LYS A 12 -15.81 -20.48 2.31
N TYR A 13 -14.89 -21.11 3.04
CA TYR A 13 -14.61 -20.80 4.43
C TYR A 13 -13.18 -20.28 4.59
N LEU A 14 -13.00 -19.32 5.49
CA LEU A 14 -11.71 -18.70 5.80
C LEU A 14 -10.67 -19.72 6.28
N ASP A 15 -11.07 -20.62 7.18
CA ASP A 15 -10.19 -21.65 7.76
C ASP A 15 -9.56 -22.54 6.67
N GLN A 16 -10.36 -22.89 5.64
CA GLN A 16 -9.87 -23.72 4.53
C GLN A 16 -8.80 -23.01 3.69
N VAL A 17 -8.96 -21.69 3.52
CA VAL A 17 -7.98 -20.86 2.78
C VAL A 17 -6.69 -20.72 3.59
N THR A 18 -6.78 -20.43 4.87
CA THR A 18 -5.61 -20.27 5.74
C THR A 18 -4.82 -21.58 5.85
N ASP A 19 -5.50 -22.73 6.03
CA ASP A 19 -4.87 -24.04 6.04
C ASP A 19 -4.16 -24.35 4.71
N ALA A 20 -4.82 -24.06 3.59
CA ALA A 20 -4.25 -24.25 2.25
C ALA A 20 -3.02 -23.35 2.04
N MET A 21 -3.05 -22.10 2.51
CA MET A 21 -1.92 -21.17 2.41
C MET A 21 -0.72 -21.65 3.24
N VAL A 22 -0.96 -22.12 4.47
CA VAL A 22 0.10 -22.70 5.31
C VAL A 22 0.72 -23.93 4.64
N ALA A 23 -0.10 -24.79 4.02
CA ALA A 23 0.37 -25.96 3.30
C ALA A 23 1.20 -25.62 2.04
N ILE A 24 0.85 -24.53 1.35
CA ILE A 24 1.56 -24.05 0.15
C ILE A 24 2.87 -23.36 0.52
N ARG A 25 2.92 -22.63 1.64
CA ARG A 25 4.08 -21.87 2.12
C ARG A 25 5.37 -22.69 2.22
N GLY A 26 5.27 -23.97 2.56
CA GLY A 26 6.42 -24.89 2.65
C GLY A 26 6.93 -25.43 1.31
N ARG A 27 6.26 -25.12 0.18
CA ARG A 27 6.55 -25.71 -1.13
C ARG A 27 7.14 -24.67 -2.08
N HIS A 28 8.36 -24.90 -2.53
CA HIS A 28 9.06 -24.03 -3.48
C HIS A 28 8.34 -23.86 -4.84
N ASP A 29 7.51 -24.83 -5.23
CA ASP A 29 6.82 -24.84 -6.53
C ASP A 29 5.67 -23.84 -6.62
N PHE A 30 5.21 -23.29 -5.50
CA PHE A 30 4.04 -22.40 -5.42
C PHE A 30 4.39 -20.98 -4.95
N LYS A 31 5.62 -20.53 -5.20
CA LYS A 31 6.13 -19.22 -4.74
C LYS A 31 5.31 -18.01 -5.22
N ASP A 32 4.75 -18.08 -6.42
CA ASP A 32 4.04 -16.97 -7.06
C ASP A 32 2.50 -17.18 -7.00
N HIS A 33 1.95 -17.42 -5.81
CA HIS A 33 0.50 -17.52 -5.66
C HIS A 33 -0.13 -16.16 -5.38
N GLU A 34 -1.34 -15.95 -5.92
CA GLU A 34 -2.17 -14.77 -5.67
C GLU A 34 -3.39 -15.20 -4.85
N VAL A 35 -3.68 -14.48 -3.78
CA VAL A 35 -4.84 -14.76 -2.92
C VAL A 35 -5.89 -13.69 -3.15
N PHE A 36 -7.13 -14.13 -3.36
CA PHE A 36 -8.29 -13.27 -3.55
C PHE A 36 -9.24 -13.43 -2.36
N SER A 37 -9.62 -12.32 -1.78
CA SER A 37 -10.53 -12.26 -0.63
C SER A 37 -11.51 -11.10 -0.80
N PRO A 38 -12.80 -11.25 -0.41
CA PRO A 38 -13.77 -10.16 -0.50
C PRO A 38 -13.46 -9.00 0.43
N THR A 39 -12.74 -9.25 1.52
CA THR A 39 -12.26 -8.24 2.48
C THR A 39 -10.91 -8.64 3.04
N SER A 40 -10.20 -7.71 3.68
CA SER A 40 -8.95 -8.02 4.36
C SER A 40 -9.24 -8.76 5.67
N TYR A 41 -8.66 -9.94 5.81
CA TYR A 41 -8.66 -10.73 7.04
C TYR A 41 -7.24 -10.80 7.57
N HIS A 42 -7.11 -10.60 8.88
CA HIS A 42 -5.81 -10.63 9.55
C HIS A 42 -5.13 -12.01 9.45
N GLU A 43 -5.93 -13.06 9.52
CA GLU A 43 -5.49 -14.44 9.38
C GLU A 43 -4.85 -14.72 8.01
N ILE A 44 -5.36 -14.10 6.95
CA ILE A 44 -4.80 -14.21 5.60
C ILE A 44 -3.48 -13.44 5.50
N GLU A 45 -3.40 -12.23 6.09
CA GLU A 45 -2.16 -11.45 6.14
C GLU A 45 -1.06 -12.16 6.90
N GLU A 46 -1.40 -12.80 8.02
CA GLU A 46 -0.48 -13.60 8.83
C GLU A 46 -0.03 -14.87 8.09
N ALA A 47 -0.96 -15.56 7.42
CA ALA A 47 -0.64 -16.74 6.62
C ALA A 47 0.24 -16.41 5.40
N LEU A 48 0.07 -15.23 4.79
CA LEU A 48 0.94 -14.71 3.71
C LEU A 48 2.33 -14.34 4.19
N ASP A 49 2.52 -14.09 5.50
CA ASP A 49 3.77 -13.53 6.06
C ASP A 49 4.21 -12.26 5.31
N ALA A 50 3.22 -11.46 4.92
CA ALA A 50 3.45 -10.24 4.21
C ALA A 50 4.13 -9.25 5.16
N GLY A 51 5.42 -9.02 4.96
CA GLY A 51 6.16 -8.03 5.71
C GLY A 51 5.55 -6.63 5.59
N PRO A 52 5.97 -5.68 6.42
CA PRO A 52 5.40 -4.35 6.43
C PRO A 52 5.53 -3.66 5.07
N SER A 53 4.44 -3.07 4.60
CA SER A 53 4.36 -2.43 3.29
C SER A 53 5.43 -1.34 3.10
N ALA A 54 6.08 -1.31 1.94
CA ALA A 54 7.03 -0.28 1.57
C ALA A 54 6.37 1.12 1.41
N VAL A 55 5.05 1.21 1.32
CA VAL A 55 4.30 2.49 1.22
C VAL A 55 4.61 3.40 2.39
N ARG A 56 4.87 2.86 3.59
CA ARG A 56 5.25 3.66 4.76
C ARG A 56 6.49 4.53 4.54
N TRP A 57 7.44 4.08 3.72
CA TRP A 57 8.64 4.85 3.39
C TRP A 57 8.32 6.04 2.47
N PHE A 58 7.36 5.87 1.57
CA PHE A 58 6.82 6.98 0.76
C PHE A 58 6.18 8.04 1.65
N THR A 59 5.32 7.61 2.58
CA THR A 59 4.68 8.52 3.55
C THR A 59 5.71 9.27 4.38
N LEU A 60 6.70 8.56 4.92
CA LEU A 60 7.75 9.18 5.73
C LEU A 60 8.57 10.19 4.93
N SER A 61 9.01 9.84 3.72
CA SER A 61 9.77 10.76 2.86
C SER A 61 8.96 12.00 2.49
N GLY A 62 7.66 11.83 2.19
CA GLY A 62 6.74 12.92 1.95
C GLY A 62 6.58 13.83 3.16
N ALA A 63 6.35 13.26 4.33
CA ALA A 63 6.19 14.02 5.57
C ALA A 63 7.44 14.84 5.89
N LEU A 64 8.62 14.23 5.82
CA LEU A 64 9.90 14.95 6.05
C LEU A 64 10.11 16.07 5.03
N THR A 65 9.86 15.81 3.75
CA THR A 65 9.96 16.82 2.70
C THR A 65 8.97 17.96 2.95
N GLY A 66 7.74 17.65 3.33
CA GLY A 66 6.72 18.65 3.67
C GLY A 66 7.12 19.50 4.85
N THR A 67 7.65 18.90 5.93
CA THR A 67 8.14 19.61 7.09
C THR A 67 9.27 20.58 6.70
N MET A 68 10.29 20.08 5.99
CA MET A 68 11.42 20.89 5.55
C MET A 68 10.98 22.06 4.65
N THR A 69 10.06 21.78 3.72
CA THR A 69 9.51 22.81 2.83
C THR A 69 8.72 23.86 3.60
N GLY A 70 7.89 23.43 4.58
CA GLY A 70 7.09 24.35 5.39
C GLY A 70 7.93 25.31 6.23
N PHE A 71 8.88 24.78 6.95
CA PHE A 71 9.81 25.61 7.72
C PHE A 71 10.70 26.46 6.81
N GLY A 72 11.21 25.87 5.71
CA GLY A 72 12.05 26.58 4.75
C GLY A 72 11.33 27.76 4.09
N LEU A 73 10.08 27.56 3.66
CA LEU A 73 9.25 28.63 3.12
C LEU A 73 8.94 29.71 4.16
N GLY A 74 8.58 29.33 5.38
CA GLY A 74 8.32 30.27 6.46
C GLY A 74 9.53 31.17 6.75
N LEU A 75 10.70 30.57 6.87
CA LEU A 75 11.95 31.30 7.10
C LEU A 75 12.32 32.17 5.91
N TRP A 76 12.17 31.68 4.68
CA TRP A 76 12.50 32.42 3.47
C TRP A 76 11.61 33.64 3.30
N VAL A 77 10.29 33.46 3.46
CA VAL A 77 9.32 34.55 3.36
C VAL A 77 9.58 35.62 4.43
N ASP A 78 9.89 35.23 5.66
CA ASP A 78 10.21 36.17 6.72
C ASP A 78 11.52 36.92 6.49
N TYR A 79 12.47 36.30 5.82
CA TYR A 79 13.74 36.94 5.46
C TYR A 79 13.57 37.96 4.35
N ASP A 80 12.84 37.63 3.28
CA ASP A 80 12.62 38.51 2.12
C ASP A 80 11.54 39.57 2.39
N TRP A 81 10.53 39.21 3.20
CA TRP A 81 9.38 40.07 3.49
C TRP A 81 9.06 40.03 4.99
N PRO A 82 9.80 40.79 5.81
CA PRO A 82 9.64 40.74 7.27
C PRO A 82 8.19 41.02 7.68
N GLN A 83 7.51 40.02 8.19
CA GLN A 83 6.14 40.15 8.69
C GLN A 83 6.18 40.51 10.17
N VAL A 84 5.79 41.75 10.49
CA VAL A 84 5.70 42.21 11.87
C VAL A 84 4.33 41.74 12.45
N VAL A 85 4.36 40.69 13.27
CA VAL A 85 3.17 40.22 13.96
C VAL A 85 3.20 40.66 15.43
N GLY A 86 2.14 41.36 15.86
CA GLY A 86 2.02 41.83 17.22
C GLY A 86 3.13 42.82 17.63
N GLY A 87 3.67 43.60 16.68
CA GLY A 87 4.71 44.60 16.95
C GLY A 87 6.12 44.02 17.18
N LYS A 88 6.31 42.72 16.91
CA LYS A 88 7.60 42.03 17.08
C LYS A 88 8.23 41.74 15.72
N LEU A 89 9.52 41.96 15.61
CA LEU A 89 10.30 41.61 14.44
C LEU A 89 10.38 40.09 14.26
N PRO A 90 10.52 39.60 12.98
CA PRO A 90 10.73 38.20 12.67
C PRO A 90 11.87 37.58 13.51
N GLY A 91 11.69 36.35 13.97
CA GLY A 91 12.65 35.65 14.78
C GLY A 91 12.04 34.52 15.58
N LEU A 92 12.55 34.21 16.74
CA LEU A 92 12.03 33.16 17.62
C LEU A 92 10.54 33.29 17.95
N TYR A 93 10.01 34.51 17.92
CA TYR A 93 8.56 34.76 18.14
C TYR A 93 7.68 34.36 16.96
N SER A 94 8.24 34.21 15.76
CA SER A 94 7.52 33.75 14.55
C SER A 94 7.47 32.22 14.44
N VAL A 95 8.25 31.49 15.25
CA VAL A 95 8.29 30.01 15.22
C VAL A 95 6.90 29.36 15.30
N PRO A 96 5.97 29.81 16.16
CA PRO A 96 4.62 29.23 16.17
C PRO A 96 3.91 29.26 14.82
N SER A 97 4.10 30.33 14.03
CA SER A 97 3.53 30.45 12.67
C SER A 97 4.18 29.45 11.70
N TYR A 98 5.49 29.25 11.80
CA TYR A 98 6.20 28.26 10.97
C TYR A 98 5.80 26.82 11.30
N VAL A 99 5.52 26.55 12.60
CA VAL A 99 5.04 25.23 13.02
C VAL A 99 3.70 24.90 12.35
N ILE A 100 2.78 25.87 12.27
CA ILE A 100 1.48 25.67 11.62
C ILE A 100 1.70 25.34 10.14
N LEU A 101 2.50 26.15 9.42
CA LEU A 101 2.80 25.92 8.00
C LEU A 101 3.55 24.60 7.78
N GLY A 102 4.51 24.29 8.63
CA GLY A 102 5.26 23.05 8.60
C GLY A 102 4.37 21.83 8.81
N PHE A 103 3.45 21.90 9.78
CA PHE A 103 2.48 20.83 10.04
C PHE A 103 1.53 20.60 8.86
N GLU A 104 0.99 21.67 8.29
CA GLU A 104 0.09 21.59 7.14
C GLU A 104 0.76 20.95 5.92
N LEU A 105 1.98 21.40 5.58
CA LEU A 105 2.73 20.83 4.47
C LEU A 105 3.21 19.39 4.75
N THR A 106 3.48 19.05 6.00
CA THR A 106 3.79 17.68 6.41
C THR A 106 2.64 16.72 6.07
N ILE A 107 1.42 17.11 6.43
CA ILE A 107 0.21 16.30 6.16
C ILE A 107 -0.05 16.23 4.65
N LEU A 108 0.02 17.36 3.96
CA LEU A 108 -0.22 17.43 2.51
C LEU A 108 0.75 16.52 1.74
N PHE A 109 2.04 16.70 1.94
CA PHE A 109 3.07 15.92 1.24
C PHE A 109 3.07 14.45 1.67
N GLY A 110 2.85 14.18 2.96
CA GLY A 110 2.70 12.82 3.48
C GLY A 110 1.53 12.10 2.82
N GLY A 111 0.36 12.74 2.72
CA GLY A 111 -0.82 12.20 2.06
C GLY A 111 -0.61 11.98 0.56
N LEU A 112 -0.07 12.96 -0.16
CA LEU A 112 0.24 12.83 -1.59
C LEU A 112 1.22 11.70 -1.87
N MET A 113 2.30 11.61 -1.08
CA MET A 113 3.30 10.56 -1.24
C MET A 113 2.76 9.18 -0.85
N THR A 114 1.80 9.10 0.08
CA THR A 114 1.11 7.85 0.39
C THR A 114 0.29 7.37 -0.81
N ILE A 115 -0.50 8.26 -1.42
CA ILE A 115 -1.27 7.94 -2.63
C ILE A 115 -0.33 7.51 -3.77
N LEU A 116 0.75 8.27 -3.98
CA LEU A 116 1.76 7.93 -4.99
C LEU A 116 2.39 6.56 -4.69
N GLY A 117 2.75 6.29 -3.45
CA GLY A 117 3.30 5.01 -3.01
C GLY A 117 2.34 3.84 -3.29
N MET A 118 1.04 4.01 -3.01
CA MET A 118 0.03 3.00 -3.33
C MET A 118 -0.08 2.76 -4.83
N LEU A 119 -0.08 3.82 -5.65
CA LEU A 119 -0.16 3.69 -7.11
C LEU A 119 1.07 2.99 -7.68
N VAL A 120 2.26 3.38 -7.23
CA VAL A 120 3.54 2.81 -7.72
C VAL A 120 3.70 1.36 -7.26
N MET A 121 3.51 1.08 -5.97
CA MET A 121 3.68 -0.27 -5.42
C MET A 121 2.57 -1.22 -5.89
N GLY A 122 1.33 -0.72 -5.99
CA GLY A 122 0.20 -1.47 -6.54
C GLY A 122 0.22 -1.59 -8.06
N ARG A 123 1.18 -0.93 -8.75
CA ARG A 123 1.27 -0.88 -10.22
C ARG A 123 -0.07 -0.49 -10.86
N LEU A 124 -0.74 0.46 -10.27
CA LEU A 124 -2.03 0.97 -10.75
C LEU A 124 -1.81 2.12 -11.76
N PRO A 125 -2.65 2.24 -12.82
CA PRO A 125 -3.76 1.37 -13.16
C PRO A 125 -3.31 0.06 -13.81
N ASN A 126 -3.74 -1.07 -13.26
CA ASN A 126 -3.47 -2.37 -13.87
C ASN A 126 -4.59 -2.75 -14.84
N LEU A 127 -4.45 -2.35 -16.08
CA LEU A 127 -5.43 -2.64 -17.15
C LEU A 127 -5.36 -4.10 -17.65
N LYS A 128 -4.36 -4.86 -17.19
CA LYS A 128 -4.25 -6.29 -17.48
C LYS A 128 -4.93 -7.08 -16.36
N GLN A 129 -6.22 -7.17 -16.44
CA GLN A 129 -7.02 -8.04 -15.58
C GLN A 129 -6.55 -9.49 -15.74
N ARG A 130 -5.84 -10.02 -14.76
CA ARG A 130 -5.29 -11.38 -14.86
C ARG A 130 -6.37 -12.42 -14.69
N ILE A 131 -7.10 -12.35 -13.58
CA ILE A 131 -8.22 -13.24 -13.29
C ILE A 131 -9.17 -12.47 -12.39
N PHE A 132 -10.40 -12.33 -12.84
CA PHE A 132 -11.47 -11.76 -12.04
C PHE A 132 -12.69 -12.67 -12.15
N ASP A 133 -13.07 -13.26 -11.04
CA ASP A 133 -14.34 -13.94 -10.86
C ASP A 133 -15.18 -13.09 -9.89
N THR A 134 -16.40 -12.77 -10.29
CA THR A 134 -17.33 -11.96 -9.49
C THR A 134 -17.63 -12.56 -8.11
N ARG A 135 -17.43 -13.88 -7.95
CA ARG A 135 -17.62 -14.59 -6.69
C ARG A 135 -16.68 -14.15 -5.57
N PHE A 136 -15.49 -13.61 -5.93
CA PHE A 136 -14.52 -13.10 -4.93
C PHE A 136 -14.91 -11.75 -4.35
N THR A 137 -15.88 -11.07 -4.95
CA THR A 137 -16.42 -9.82 -4.42
C THR A 137 -17.56 -10.06 -3.42
N ASP A 138 -18.11 -11.27 -3.40
CA ASP A 138 -19.30 -11.60 -2.59
C ASP A 138 -18.92 -12.41 -1.35
N ASP A 139 -18.72 -13.71 -1.46
CA ASP A 139 -18.56 -14.62 -0.31
C ASP A 139 -17.46 -15.68 -0.48
N ARG A 140 -16.63 -15.58 -1.52
CA ARG A 140 -15.67 -16.63 -1.86
C ARG A 140 -14.24 -16.15 -1.76
N PHE A 141 -13.41 -17.08 -1.34
CA PHE A 141 -11.96 -16.92 -1.32
C PHE A 141 -11.35 -17.67 -2.50
N GLY A 142 -10.24 -17.17 -3.03
CA GLY A 142 -9.53 -17.84 -4.13
C GLY A 142 -8.04 -17.83 -3.93
N ILE A 143 -7.39 -18.95 -4.28
CA ILE A 143 -5.94 -19.03 -4.42
C ILE A 143 -5.66 -19.34 -5.88
N PHE A 144 -4.90 -18.46 -6.53
CA PHE A 144 -4.45 -18.66 -7.90
C PHE A 144 -2.96 -18.97 -7.91
N VAL A 145 -2.60 -20.07 -8.54
CA VAL A 145 -1.22 -20.46 -8.74
C VAL A 145 -0.92 -20.44 -10.23
N PRO A 146 -0.10 -19.49 -10.73
CA PRO A 146 0.26 -19.42 -12.13
C PRO A 146 1.24 -20.53 -12.50
N ASN A 147 1.26 -20.89 -13.81
CA ASN A 147 2.22 -21.81 -14.42
C ASN A 147 2.19 -23.27 -13.93
N VAL A 148 1.16 -23.68 -13.21
CA VAL A 148 0.95 -25.08 -12.87
C VAL A 148 0.00 -25.71 -13.90
N ALA A 149 0.48 -26.69 -14.66
CA ALA A 149 -0.36 -27.56 -15.47
C ALA A 149 -0.81 -28.74 -14.59
N LEU A 150 -2.12 -28.93 -14.47
CA LEU A 150 -2.63 -30.18 -13.86
C LEU A 150 -2.39 -31.31 -14.85
N ASP A 151 -1.49 -32.22 -14.52
CA ASP A 151 -1.50 -33.55 -15.10
C ASP A 151 -2.79 -34.24 -14.62
N GLY A 152 -3.52 -34.86 -15.56
CA GLY A 152 -4.92 -35.29 -15.38
C GLY A 152 -5.21 -36.21 -14.18
N GLU A 153 -4.22 -36.62 -13.43
CA GLU A 153 -4.35 -37.44 -12.22
C GLU A 153 -4.48 -36.62 -10.93
N GLN A 154 -4.04 -35.35 -10.95
CA GLN A 154 -4.10 -34.43 -9.80
C GLN A 154 -5.35 -33.53 -9.79
N ALA A 155 -6.19 -33.64 -10.79
CA ALA A 155 -7.44 -32.86 -10.94
C ALA A 155 -8.69 -33.51 -10.34
N ARG A 156 -8.53 -34.62 -9.58
CA ARG A 156 -9.62 -35.36 -8.93
C ARG A 156 -9.66 -35.16 -7.43
#